data_f762022040015430c78368929c7a6833
#
_entry.id   f762022040015430c78368929c7a6833
#
_cell.length_a   1.000
_cell.length_b   1.000
_cell.length_c   1.000
_cell.angle_alpha   90.00
_cell.angle_beta   90.00
_cell.angle_gamma   90.00
#
_symmetry.space_group_name_H-M   'P 1'
#
loop_
_entity.id
_entity.type
_entity.pdbx_description
1 polymer ?
#
loop_
_entity_poly.entity_id
_entity_poly.type
_entity_poly.pdbx_seq_one_letter_code
_entity_poly.pdbx_strand_id
1 'polypeptide(L)'
;MCIRDRASLLYAVEVPEHGGDTLFANQALAYESLSEAMKDLLCGLTAINIAGKPAVMNTRSERIEDSGSGLRAEQFSANHPAVRTHPETGTKAIYVNRAHTQGFLELSEKEGKALLDFIFEHQVRAEFCCRFKWTPGTLAFWDNRWLQHYPVNDYHGHRRIMHRVTLRGDKPFLDQ
;
A
#
# COMPACT_ATOMS: atom_id res chain seq x y z
N MET A 1 3.32 -12.61 -2.51
CA MET A 1 3.31 -11.98 -1.19
C MET A 1 1.90 -11.48 -0.94
N CYS A 2 1.13 -12.15 -0.10
CA CYS A 2 -0.13 -11.57 0.31
C CYS A 2 0.20 -10.29 1.06
N ILE A 3 -0.44 -9.18 0.73
CA ILE A 3 -0.35 -7.92 1.48
C ILE A 3 -1.09 -8.16 2.80
N ARG A 4 -0.48 -8.96 3.70
CA ARG A 4 -1.02 -9.28 5.03
C ARG A 4 -0.18 -8.64 6.14
N ASP A 5 0.56 -7.60 5.77
CA ASP A 5 1.35 -6.89 6.77
C ASP A 5 0.40 -6.01 7.60
N ARG A 6 0.31 -6.33 8.90
CA ARG A 6 -0.50 -5.55 9.84
C ARG A 6 0.09 -4.15 10.03
N ALA A 7 1.37 -4.12 10.37
CA ALA A 7 2.05 -2.87 10.70
C ALA A 7 3.52 -2.94 10.30
N SER A 8 4.14 -1.79 10.18
CA SER A 8 5.57 -1.66 9.95
C SER A 8 6.18 -0.69 10.95
N LEU A 9 7.37 -1.08 11.44
CA LEU A 9 8.26 -0.19 12.18
C LEU A 9 9.44 0.13 11.28
N LEU A 10 9.84 1.39 11.23
CA LEU A 10 11.00 1.83 10.48
C LEU A 10 11.85 2.75 11.37
N TYR A 11 13.09 2.33 11.60
CA TYR A 11 14.06 3.08 12.41
C TYR A 11 15.10 3.71 11.51
N ALA A 12 15.36 5.00 11.68
CA ALA A 12 16.34 5.77 10.93
C ALA A 12 17.72 5.67 11.58
N VAL A 13 18.64 4.93 10.97
CA VAL A 13 20.04 4.83 11.42
C VAL A 13 20.84 6.00 10.89
N GLU A 14 20.75 6.23 9.58
CA GLU A 14 21.42 7.32 8.87
C GLU A 14 20.47 7.89 7.83
N VAL A 15 20.30 9.19 7.81
CA VAL A 15 19.44 9.89 6.85
C VAL A 15 20.15 11.14 6.34
N PRO A 16 19.93 11.51 5.07
CA PRO A 16 20.48 12.75 4.52
C PRO A 16 19.86 13.97 5.22
N GLU A 17 20.56 15.07 5.21
CA GLU A 17 20.09 16.36 5.76
C GLU A 17 18.82 16.84 5.04
N HIS A 18 18.74 16.57 3.73
CA HIS A 18 17.63 16.93 2.87
C HIS A 18 17.16 15.72 2.06
N GLY A 19 15.85 15.58 1.87
CA GLY A 19 15.24 14.50 1.13
C GLY A 19 15.09 13.20 1.92
N GLY A 20 14.61 12.15 1.24
CA GLY A 20 14.38 10.82 1.83
C GLY A 20 13.19 10.75 2.78
N ASP A 21 12.30 11.74 2.77
CA ASP A 21 11.07 11.76 3.56
C ASP A 21 10.12 10.61 3.15
N THR A 22 9.10 10.39 3.95
CA THR A 22 8.02 9.44 3.62
C THR A 22 6.68 10.16 3.60
N LEU A 23 5.93 9.97 2.51
CA LEU A 23 4.53 10.37 2.44
C LEU A 23 3.65 9.24 2.95
N PHE A 24 2.68 9.56 3.79
CA PHE A 24 1.65 8.65 4.25
C PHE A 24 0.28 9.15 3.80
N ALA A 25 -0.56 8.26 3.30
CA ALA A 25 -1.93 8.57 2.87
C ALA A 25 -2.93 7.72 3.65
N ASN A 26 -3.87 8.39 4.33
CA ASN A 26 -4.92 7.77 5.14
C ASN A 26 -6.05 7.24 4.25
N GLN A 27 -6.15 5.92 4.14
CA GLN A 27 -7.11 5.26 3.25
C GLN A 27 -8.53 5.19 3.84
N ALA A 28 -8.69 5.36 5.16
CA ALA A 28 -10.00 5.47 5.78
C ALA A 28 -10.62 6.84 5.47
N LEU A 29 -9.88 7.93 5.64
CA LEU A 29 -10.35 9.27 5.26
C LEU A 29 -10.65 9.35 3.76
N ALA A 30 -9.81 8.74 2.93
CA ALA A 30 -10.05 8.67 1.50
C ALA A 30 -11.37 7.92 1.18
N TYR A 31 -11.66 6.82 1.89
CA TYR A 31 -12.92 6.09 1.75
C TYR A 31 -14.11 6.92 2.22
N GLU A 32 -14.03 7.53 3.38
CA GLU A 32 -15.10 8.35 3.95
C GLU A 32 -15.52 9.51 3.05
N SER A 33 -14.55 10.10 2.33
CA SER A 33 -14.80 11.24 1.43
C SER A 33 -15.44 10.88 0.09
N LEU A 34 -15.60 9.58 -0.23
CA LEU A 34 -16.29 9.12 -1.42
C LEU A 34 -17.82 9.32 -1.29
N SER A 35 -18.51 9.46 -2.43
CA SER A 35 -19.97 9.40 -2.46
C SER A 35 -20.48 8.01 -2.06
N GLU A 36 -21.70 7.92 -1.52
CA GLU A 36 -22.29 6.62 -1.14
C GLU A 36 -22.35 5.65 -2.32
N ALA A 37 -22.73 6.12 -3.51
CA ALA A 37 -22.76 5.29 -4.71
C ALA A 37 -21.36 4.71 -5.06
N MET A 38 -20.28 5.45 -4.84
CA MET A 38 -18.92 4.95 -5.05
C MET A 38 -18.50 3.98 -3.94
N LYS A 39 -18.90 4.22 -2.71
CA LYS A 39 -18.66 3.30 -1.58
C LYS A 39 -19.36 1.97 -1.81
N ASP A 40 -20.63 1.99 -2.24
CA ASP A 40 -21.42 0.80 -2.55
C ASP A 40 -20.78 0.00 -3.69
N LEU A 41 -20.39 0.69 -4.78
CA LEU A 41 -19.68 0.06 -5.88
C LEU A 41 -18.42 -0.65 -5.40
N LEU A 42 -17.55 0.05 -4.67
CA LEU A 42 -16.27 -0.51 -4.21
C LEU A 42 -16.42 -1.65 -3.21
N CYS A 43 -17.45 -1.62 -2.37
CA CYS A 43 -17.74 -2.72 -1.44
C CYS A 43 -18.13 -4.02 -2.17
N GLY A 44 -18.65 -3.93 -3.38
CA GLY A 44 -18.97 -5.09 -4.23
C GLY A 44 -17.80 -5.65 -5.02
N LEU A 45 -16.61 -5.02 -4.98
CA LEU A 45 -15.50 -5.38 -5.85
C LEU A 45 -14.38 -6.15 -5.15
N THR A 46 -13.81 -7.11 -5.89
CA THR A 46 -12.65 -7.90 -5.51
C THR A 46 -11.43 -7.49 -6.34
N ALA A 47 -10.45 -6.88 -5.72
CA ALA A 47 -9.22 -6.42 -6.36
C ALA A 47 -8.26 -7.59 -6.63
N ILE A 48 -7.77 -7.69 -7.86
CA ILE A 48 -6.74 -8.64 -8.28
C ILE A 48 -5.38 -7.99 -8.03
N ASN A 49 -4.61 -8.55 -7.11
CA ASN A 49 -3.28 -8.04 -6.74
C ASN A 49 -2.19 -8.98 -7.21
N ILE A 50 -1.15 -8.44 -7.84
CA ILE A 50 0.03 -9.18 -8.31
C ILE A 50 1.32 -8.59 -7.72
N ALA A 51 2.31 -9.43 -7.50
CA ALA A 51 3.62 -8.98 -7.01
C ALA A 51 4.56 -8.49 -8.14
N GLY A 52 4.28 -8.86 -9.38
CA GLY A 52 5.16 -8.70 -10.54
C GLY A 52 4.91 -7.45 -11.40
N LYS A 53 4.30 -6.37 -10.87
CA LYS A 53 4.21 -5.13 -11.66
C LYS A 53 5.60 -4.52 -11.90
N PRO A 54 5.92 -4.05 -13.13
CA PRO A 54 7.24 -3.51 -13.47
C PRO A 54 7.74 -2.41 -12.53
N ALA A 55 6.83 -1.57 -12.02
CA ALA A 55 7.15 -0.48 -11.08
C ALA A 55 7.73 -0.95 -9.72
N VAL A 56 7.64 -2.24 -9.40
CA VAL A 56 8.06 -2.82 -8.11
C VAL A 56 8.99 -4.02 -8.27
N MET A 57 9.23 -4.48 -9.50
CA MET A 57 10.00 -5.70 -9.77
C MET A 57 11.43 -5.64 -9.27
N ASN A 58 12.14 -4.53 -9.51
CA ASN A 58 13.57 -4.44 -9.20
C ASN A 58 13.89 -4.65 -7.70
N THR A 59 13.05 -4.13 -6.81
CA THR A 59 13.26 -4.26 -5.35
C THR A 59 12.68 -5.55 -4.76
N ARG A 60 11.92 -6.32 -5.52
CA ARG A 60 11.25 -7.55 -5.05
C ARG A 60 11.84 -8.82 -5.59
N SER A 61 12.35 -8.82 -6.82
CA SER A 61 13.04 -9.98 -7.39
C SER A 61 14.20 -10.40 -6.49
N GLU A 62 15.03 -9.45 -6.07
CA GLU A 62 16.11 -9.69 -5.11
C GLU A 62 15.60 -10.34 -3.79
N ARG A 63 14.51 -9.82 -3.20
CA ARG A 63 13.96 -10.36 -1.94
C ARG A 63 13.31 -11.73 -2.09
N ILE A 64 12.78 -12.06 -3.26
CA ILE A 64 12.16 -13.37 -3.54
C ILE A 64 13.25 -14.40 -3.81
N GLU A 65 14.31 -14.02 -4.50
CA GLU A 65 15.50 -14.84 -4.70
C GLU A 65 16.17 -15.16 -3.36
N ASP A 66 16.36 -14.16 -2.51
CA ASP A 66 16.90 -14.31 -1.15
C ASP A 66 16.03 -15.20 -0.24
N SER A 67 14.72 -15.30 -0.51
CA SER A 67 13.81 -16.13 0.30
C SER A 67 13.97 -17.64 0.08
N GLY A 68 14.72 -18.05 -0.93
CA GLY A 68 14.94 -19.47 -1.27
C GLY A 68 13.67 -20.22 -1.70
N SER A 69 12.58 -19.53 -1.99
CA SER A 69 11.28 -20.13 -2.31
C SER A 69 11.20 -20.77 -3.70
N GLY A 70 12.17 -20.47 -4.58
CA GLY A 70 12.18 -20.93 -5.98
C GLY A 70 11.05 -20.38 -6.85
N LEU A 71 10.21 -19.49 -6.33
CA LEU A 71 9.06 -18.90 -7.02
C LEU A 71 9.44 -17.54 -7.65
N ARG A 72 8.91 -17.25 -8.83
CA ARG A 72 9.08 -15.93 -9.47
C ARG A 72 8.02 -14.94 -8.98
N ALA A 73 8.34 -13.65 -8.98
CA ALA A 73 7.44 -12.58 -8.53
C ALA A 73 6.07 -12.60 -9.24
N GLU A 74 6.06 -12.96 -10.52
CA GLU A 74 4.85 -13.04 -11.36
C GLU A 74 3.86 -14.14 -10.90
N GLN A 75 4.35 -15.15 -10.17
CA GLN A 75 3.54 -16.26 -9.66
C GLN A 75 2.75 -15.91 -8.39
N PHE A 76 3.03 -14.76 -7.79
CA PHE A 76 2.32 -14.32 -6.60
C PHE A 76 1.15 -13.41 -6.97
N SER A 77 -0.03 -13.98 -6.96
CA SER A 77 -1.30 -13.24 -7.06
C SER A 77 -2.17 -13.49 -5.83
N ALA A 78 -2.99 -12.52 -5.49
CA ALA A 78 -3.98 -12.66 -4.43
C ALA A 78 -5.17 -11.75 -4.70
N ASN A 79 -6.37 -12.26 -4.44
CA ASN A 79 -7.61 -11.52 -4.52
C ASN A 79 -7.99 -11.02 -3.12
N HIS A 80 -8.30 -9.74 -3.02
CA HIS A 80 -8.68 -9.07 -1.78
C HIS A 80 -9.88 -8.15 -2.03
N PRO A 81 -10.73 -7.89 -1.03
CA PRO A 81 -11.77 -6.88 -1.20
C PRO A 81 -11.15 -5.53 -1.55
N ALA A 82 -11.78 -4.75 -2.43
CA ALA A 82 -11.32 -3.41 -2.79
C ALA A 82 -11.43 -2.41 -1.63
N VAL A 83 -12.35 -2.67 -0.71
CA VAL A 83 -12.51 -2.01 0.59
C VAL A 83 -12.34 -3.05 1.68
N ARG A 84 -11.56 -2.76 2.71
CA ARG A 84 -11.43 -3.65 3.86
C ARG A 84 -12.00 -3.05 5.13
N THR A 85 -12.46 -3.91 6.04
CA THR A 85 -12.78 -3.55 7.41
C THR A 85 -11.55 -3.71 8.31
N HIS A 86 -11.30 -2.76 9.17
CA HIS A 86 -10.26 -2.86 10.19
C HIS A 86 -10.75 -3.74 11.35
N PRO A 87 -10.04 -4.82 11.70
CA PRO A 87 -10.56 -5.84 12.63
C PRO A 87 -10.78 -5.34 14.06
N GLU A 88 -10.11 -4.26 14.47
CA GLU A 88 -10.17 -3.73 15.84
C GLU A 88 -11.11 -2.56 15.97
N THR A 89 -11.32 -1.77 14.90
CA THR A 89 -12.13 -0.54 14.95
C THR A 89 -13.44 -0.63 14.17
N GLY A 90 -13.58 -1.62 13.28
CA GLY A 90 -14.72 -1.74 12.38
C GLY A 90 -14.74 -0.72 11.23
N THR A 91 -13.79 0.23 11.18
CA THR A 91 -13.76 1.27 10.16
C THR A 91 -13.36 0.70 8.81
N LYS A 92 -13.98 1.20 7.73
CA LYS A 92 -13.68 0.80 6.36
C LYS A 92 -12.57 1.67 5.75
N ALA A 93 -11.72 1.09 4.90
CA ALA A 93 -10.65 1.77 4.20
C ALA A 93 -10.49 1.25 2.78
N ILE A 94 -10.08 2.09 1.84
CA ILE A 94 -9.72 1.69 0.48
C ILE A 94 -8.52 0.73 0.56
N TYR A 95 -8.62 -0.43 -0.12
CA TYR A 95 -7.58 -1.46 -0.08
C TYR A 95 -7.04 -1.84 -1.46
N VAL A 96 -7.03 -0.91 -2.38
CA VAL A 96 -6.36 -1.02 -3.68
C VAL A 96 -5.07 -0.22 -3.67
N ASN A 97 -4.04 -0.69 -4.39
CA ASN A 97 -2.73 -0.08 -4.39
C ASN A 97 -2.13 -0.03 -5.80
N ARG A 98 -1.66 1.13 -6.23
CA ARG A 98 -1.08 1.35 -7.57
C ARG A 98 0.06 0.36 -7.88
N ALA A 99 0.85 -0.02 -6.88
CA ALA A 99 1.98 -0.92 -7.04
C ALA A 99 1.57 -2.39 -7.22
N HIS A 100 0.36 -2.77 -6.84
CA HIS A 100 -0.05 -4.18 -6.81
C HIS A 100 -1.36 -4.48 -7.53
N THR A 101 -2.38 -3.62 -7.41
CA THR A 101 -3.70 -3.89 -7.97
C THR A 101 -3.68 -3.75 -9.48
N GLN A 102 -4.12 -4.79 -10.18
CA GLN A 102 -4.16 -4.87 -11.63
C GLN A 102 -5.55 -4.58 -12.19
N GLY A 103 -6.60 -5.01 -11.49
CA GLY A 103 -7.99 -4.90 -11.92
C GLY A 103 -8.94 -5.42 -10.86
N PHE A 104 -10.17 -5.67 -11.24
CA PHE A 104 -11.22 -6.25 -10.42
C PHE A 104 -11.80 -7.50 -11.11
N LEU A 105 -12.27 -8.47 -10.32
CA LEU A 105 -12.86 -9.69 -10.86
C LEU A 105 -14.19 -9.43 -11.56
N GLU A 106 -14.97 -8.48 -11.07
CA GLU A 106 -16.35 -8.19 -11.46
C GLU A 106 -16.44 -7.23 -12.65
N LEU A 107 -15.33 -6.60 -13.06
CA LEU A 107 -15.31 -5.59 -14.12
C LEU A 107 -14.48 -6.05 -15.32
N SER A 108 -14.85 -5.57 -16.50
CA SER A 108 -13.98 -5.67 -17.68
C SER A 108 -12.68 -4.88 -17.46
N GLU A 109 -11.64 -5.22 -18.20
CA GLU A 109 -10.34 -4.53 -18.11
C GLU A 109 -10.46 -3.01 -18.31
N LYS A 110 -11.29 -2.60 -19.27
CA LYS A 110 -11.52 -1.17 -19.57
C LYS A 110 -12.20 -0.43 -18.42
N GLU A 111 -13.24 -1.02 -17.84
CA GLU A 111 -13.96 -0.44 -16.70
C GLU A 111 -13.07 -0.41 -15.45
N GLY A 112 -12.43 -1.54 -15.16
CA GLY A 112 -11.53 -1.67 -14.03
C GLY A 112 -10.36 -0.71 -14.09
N LYS A 113 -9.78 -0.47 -15.28
CA LYS A 113 -8.72 0.51 -15.46
C LYS A 113 -9.20 1.92 -15.17
N ALA A 114 -10.35 2.34 -15.72
CA ALA A 114 -10.90 3.68 -15.50
C ALA A 114 -11.20 3.94 -14.01
N LEU A 115 -11.77 2.94 -13.33
CA LEU A 115 -12.05 3.03 -11.90
C LEU A 115 -10.75 3.08 -11.06
N LEU A 116 -9.76 2.26 -11.39
CA LEU A 116 -8.46 2.28 -10.69
C LEU A 116 -7.73 3.60 -10.88
N ASP A 117 -7.74 4.19 -12.08
CA ASP A 117 -7.11 5.47 -12.35
C ASP A 117 -7.74 6.55 -11.45
N PHE A 118 -9.08 6.61 -11.37
CA PHE A 118 -9.79 7.52 -10.46
C PHE A 118 -9.38 7.31 -8.99
N ILE A 119 -9.42 6.05 -8.50
CA ILE A 119 -9.11 5.75 -7.09
C ILE A 119 -7.66 6.07 -6.76
N PHE A 120 -6.73 5.77 -7.66
CA PHE A 120 -5.29 6.04 -7.44
C PHE A 120 -4.97 7.54 -7.36
N GLU A 121 -5.75 8.39 -8.00
CA GLU A 121 -5.65 9.85 -7.86
C GLU A 121 -6.34 10.32 -6.58
N HIS A 122 -7.53 9.82 -6.31
CA HIS A 122 -8.32 10.19 -5.17
C HIS A 122 -7.61 9.89 -3.84
N GLN A 123 -7.09 8.67 -3.67
CA GLN A 123 -6.52 8.17 -2.40
C GLN A 123 -5.21 8.86 -1.97
N VAL A 124 -4.61 9.66 -2.82
CA VAL A 124 -3.36 10.40 -2.53
C VAL A 124 -3.54 11.92 -2.55
N ARG A 125 -4.77 12.40 -2.49
CA ARG A 125 -5.05 13.83 -2.37
C ARG A 125 -4.42 14.40 -1.10
N ALA A 126 -4.04 15.67 -1.16
CA ALA A 126 -3.31 16.35 -0.09
C ALA A 126 -4.05 16.29 1.27
N GLU A 127 -5.40 16.29 1.23
CA GLU A 127 -6.26 16.25 2.41
C GLU A 127 -6.12 14.95 3.21
N PHE A 128 -5.65 13.87 2.59
CA PHE A 128 -5.47 12.57 3.22
C PHE A 128 -4.00 12.26 3.52
N CYS A 129 -3.08 13.15 3.09
CA CYS A 129 -1.65 12.90 3.10
C CYS A 129 -0.94 13.71 4.18
N CYS A 130 0.10 13.10 4.76
CA CYS A 130 1.10 13.83 5.52
C CYS A 130 2.50 13.46 5.04
N ARG A 131 3.45 14.42 5.16
CA ARG A 131 4.85 14.24 4.88
C ARG A 131 5.60 14.09 6.20
N PHE A 132 6.30 12.97 6.34
CA PHE A 132 7.09 12.65 7.52
C PHE A 132 8.57 12.85 7.23
N LYS A 133 9.19 13.81 7.94
CA LYS A 133 10.62 14.08 7.86
C LYS A 133 11.37 13.17 8.83
N TRP A 134 12.45 12.54 8.33
CA TRP A 134 13.28 11.68 9.14
C TRP A 134 14.45 12.45 9.75
N THR A 135 14.79 12.09 10.98
CA THR A 135 16.06 12.45 11.64
C THR A 135 16.72 11.17 12.16
N PRO A 136 18.05 11.12 12.30
CA PRO A 136 18.72 9.95 12.89
C PRO A 136 18.12 9.61 14.26
N GLY A 137 17.88 8.33 14.52
CA GLY A 137 17.24 7.85 15.75
C GLY A 137 15.72 7.88 15.75
N THR A 138 15.08 8.45 14.73
CA THR A 138 13.60 8.43 14.61
C THR A 138 13.07 7.03 14.39
N LEU A 139 12.04 6.64 15.15
CA LEU A 139 11.26 5.43 14.95
C LEU A 139 9.84 5.82 14.53
N ALA A 140 9.41 5.37 13.34
CA ALA A 140 8.02 5.46 12.91
C ALA A 140 7.37 4.07 12.97
N PHE A 141 6.14 4.05 13.48
CA PHE A 141 5.29 2.86 13.53
C PHE A 141 3.94 3.19 12.90
N TRP A 142 3.51 2.41 11.92
CA TRP A 142 2.23 2.64 11.23
C TRP A 142 1.50 1.35 10.91
N ASP A 143 0.18 1.47 10.82
CA ASP A 143 -0.72 0.40 10.44
C ASP A 143 -0.87 0.34 8.91
N ASN A 144 -0.38 -0.74 8.29
CA ASN A 144 -0.48 -0.95 6.85
C ASN A 144 -1.92 -1.27 6.38
N ARG A 145 -2.82 -1.50 7.31
CA ARG A 145 -4.22 -1.78 7.00
C ARG A 145 -5.01 -0.51 6.66
N TRP A 146 -4.48 0.65 7.11
CA TRP A 146 -5.11 1.97 6.97
C TRP A 146 -4.32 2.96 6.16
N LEU A 147 -3.02 2.74 6.05
CA LEU A 147 -2.12 3.69 5.43
C LEU A 147 -1.45 3.09 4.19
N GLN A 148 -1.36 3.90 3.15
CA GLN A 148 -0.34 3.73 2.11
C GLN A 148 0.84 4.64 2.41
N HIS A 149 2.02 4.22 2.02
CA HIS A 149 3.23 5.01 2.20
C HIS A 149 4.07 5.03 0.91
N TYR A 150 4.71 6.15 0.68
CA TYR A 150 5.59 6.37 -0.45
C TYR A 150 6.92 6.97 0.05
N PRO A 151 8.04 6.23 -0.03
CA PRO A 151 9.36 6.79 0.25
C PRO A 151 9.75 7.72 -0.89
N VAL A 152 10.02 8.99 -0.55
CA VAL A 152 10.46 9.99 -1.53
C VAL A 152 11.92 9.73 -1.86
N ASN A 153 12.23 9.53 -3.15
CA ASN A 153 13.58 9.24 -3.61
C ASN A 153 14.21 10.51 -4.22
N ASP A 154 14.47 11.50 -3.38
CA ASP A 154 14.98 12.84 -3.72
C ASP A 154 16.33 13.15 -3.05
N TYR A 155 17.08 12.13 -2.63
CA TYR A 155 18.37 12.23 -1.92
C TYR A 155 19.53 11.60 -2.69
N HIS A 156 19.52 11.71 -4.03
CA HIS A 156 20.54 11.13 -4.92
C HIS A 156 21.95 11.55 -4.52
N GLY A 157 22.86 10.56 -4.43
CA GLY A 157 24.26 10.77 -4.01
C GLY A 157 24.47 10.80 -2.49
N HIS A 158 23.40 10.74 -1.69
CA HIS A 158 23.47 10.69 -0.23
C HIS A 158 23.09 9.32 0.31
N ARG A 159 23.73 8.94 1.42
CA ARG A 159 23.46 7.66 2.08
C ARG A 159 22.21 7.75 2.95
N ARG A 160 21.40 6.68 2.92
CA ARG A 160 20.23 6.50 3.77
C ARG A 160 20.15 5.05 4.23
N ILE A 161 20.20 4.85 5.55
CA ILE A 161 20.14 3.51 6.17
C ILE A 161 18.96 3.48 7.12
N MET A 162 18.09 2.51 6.89
CA MET A 162 16.87 2.29 7.69
C MET A 162 16.78 0.82 8.09
N HIS A 163 16.40 0.56 9.34
CA HIS A 163 16.02 -0.77 9.79
C HIS A 163 14.51 -0.91 9.79
N ARG A 164 14.01 -1.97 9.16
CA ARG A 164 12.57 -2.24 9.06
C ARG A 164 12.19 -3.55 9.73
N VAL A 165 11.13 -3.50 10.53
CA VAL A 165 10.42 -4.66 11.03
C VAL A 165 8.98 -4.60 10.54
N THR A 166 8.46 -5.73 10.07
CA THR A 166 7.08 -5.85 9.59
C THR A 166 6.34 -6.89 10.43
N LEU A 167 5.18 -6.50 10.93
CA LEU A 167 4.31 -7.39 11.70
C LEU A 167 3.33 -8.09 10.76
N ARG A 168 3.22 -9.41 10.89
CA ARG A 168 2.25 -10.21 10.15
C ARG A 168 0.83 -9.88 10.63
N GLY A 169 -0.09 -9.72 9.68
CA GLY A 169 -1.51 -9.47 9.94
C GLY A 169 -2.42 -10.57 9.41
N ASP A 170 -3.70 -10.27 9.45
CA ASP A 170 -4.80 -11.16 9.08
C ASP A 170 -5.10 -11.09 7.58
N LYS A 171 -5.87 -12.06 7.09
CA LYS A 171 -6.41 -11.99 5.73
C LYS A 171 -7.37 -10.80 5.65
N PRO A 172 -7.20 -9.90 4.66
CA PRO A 172 -8.15 -8.79 4.46
C PRO A 172 -9.58 -9.29 4.26
N PHE A 173 -10.53 -8.64 4.91
CA PHE A 173 -11.96 -8.93 4.83
C PHE A 173 -12.76 -7.64 4.80
N LEU A 174 -14.00 -7.73 4.36
CA LEU A 174 -15.00 -6.67 4.43
C LEU A 174 -16.19 -7.21 5.20
N ASP A 175 -16.55 -6.53 6.30
CA ASP A 175 -17.84 -6.73 6.99
C ASP A 175 -18.94 -5.98 6.25
N GLN A 176 -20.07 -6.66 6.04
CA GLN A 176 -21.26 -6.12 5.37
C GLN A 176 -22.07 -5.22 6.30
#